data_aa00b5e82a4d74a2f4ef61fdffab50f2
#
_entry.id   aa00b5e82a4d74a2f4ef61fdffab50f2
#
_cell.length_a   1.000
_cell.length_b   1.000
_cell.length_c   1.000
_cell.angle_alpha   90.00
_cell.angle_beta   90.00
_cell.angle_gamma   90.00
#
_symmetry.space_group_name_H-M   'P 1'
#
loop_
_entity.id
_entity.type
_entity.pdbx_description
1 polymer ?
#
loop_
_entity_poly.entity_id
_entity_poly.type
_entity_poly.pdbx_seq_one_letter_code
_entity_poly.pdbx_strand_id
1 'polypeptide(L)'
;MIVLQTIAVAFAMFSAIPVPQFDWNEKNMRYTMCAFPLIGAVIGAAWCVCGALPLPGLAKAAGFALVPVWVTGGIHLDGYADTCDALSSYGDRTKKLEILKDPHCGAFAVIRLCSYFLATFALCTCVRFTPRAGALWTLALVLERALSSLAVASFPMAKNTGLAPVSYTHLTLPTKRIV
;
A
#
# COMPACT_ATOMS: atom_id res chain seq x y z
N MET A 1 -11.81 18.35 14.01
CA MET A 1 -12.14 18.32 12.58
C MET A 1 -10.94 17.93 11.70
N ILE A 2 -9.76 18.55 11.84
CA ILE A 2 -8.58 18.25 10.98
C ILE A 2 -8.15 16.78 11.03
N VAL A 3 -8.11 16.15 12.21
CA VAL A 3 -7.70 14.73 12.33
C VAL A 3 -8.61 13.79 11.54
N LEU A 4 -9.92 13.98 11.62
CA LEU A 4 -10.88 13.17 10.84
C LEU A 4 -10.74 13.41 9.34
N GLN A 5 -10.49 14.65 8.92
CA GLN A 5 -10.21 14.96 7.51
C GLN A 5 -8.91 14.30 7.05
N THR A 6 -7.85 14.35 7.85
CA THR A 6 -6.58 13.67 7.55
C THR A 6 -6.76 12.16 7.37
N ILE A 7 -7.53 11.52 8.27
CA ILE A 7 -7.86 10.09 8.16
C ILE A 7 -8.64 9.82 6.87
N ALA A 8 -9.69 10.61 6.60
CA ALA A 8 -10.49 10.44 5.40
C ALA A 8 -9.65 10.62 4.12
N VAL A 9 -8.77 11.61 4.08
CA VAL A 9 -7.83 11.82 2.96
C VAL A 9 -6.88 10.62 2.82
N ALA A 10 -6.35 10.07 3.93
CA ALA A 10 -5.50 8.88 3.87
C ALA A 10 -6.25 7.67 3.28
N PHE A 11 -7.49 7.45 3.70
CA PHE A 11 -8.32 6.37 3.14
C PHE A 11 -8.68 6.62 1.69
N ALA A 12 -8.99 7.86 1.29
CA ALA A 12 -9.24 8.21 -0.10
C ALA A 12 -8.02 7.98 -1.01
N MET A 13 -6.82 8.20 -0.48
CA MET A 13 -5.56 8.02 -1.24
C MET A 13 -5.12 6.57 -1.36
N PHE A 14 -5.30 5.75 -0.32
CA PHE A 14 -4.64 4.45 -0.18
C PHE A 14 -5.60 3.27 0.00
N SER A 15 -6.91 3.50 -0.14
CA SER A 15 -7.91 2.44 -0.10
C SER A 15 -9.03 2.65 -1.10
N ALA A 16 -9.73 1.56 -1.45
CA ALA A 16 -10.94 1.59 -2.24
C ALA A 16 -12.20 1.82 -1.39
N ILE A 17 -12.05 2.05 -0.08
CA ILE A 17 -13.16 2.25 0.84
C ILE A 17 -13.77 3.64 0.55
N PRO A 18 -15.09 3.70 0.30
CA PRO A 18 -15.74 4.99 0.08
C PRO A 18 -15.73 5.82 1.36
N VAL A 19 -15.13 6.99 1.29
CA VAL A 19 -15.06 7.97 2.37
C VAL A 19 -15.54 9.33 1.89
N PRO A 20 -16.02 10.21 2.78
CA PRO A 20 -16.34 11.58 2.44
C PRO A 20 -15.14 12.26 1.77
N GLN A 21 -15.37 12.88 0.62
CA GLN A 21 -14.33 13.61 -0.10
C GLN A 21 -14.15 14.99 0.53
N PHE A 22 -12.92 15.34 0.80
CA PHE A 22 -12.52 16.65 1.30
C PHE A 22 -11.53 17.28 0.30
N ASP A 23 -11.50 18.59 0.24
CA ASP A 23 -10.47 19.30 -0.54
C ASP A 23 -9.09 18.98 0.05
N TRP A 24 -8.18 18.56 -0.82
CA TRP A 24 -6.83 18.23 -0.42
C TRP A 24 -6.01 19.52 -0.25
N ASN A 25 -5.69 19.84 0.98
CA ASN A 25 -4.94 21.02 1.34
C ASN A 25 -3.76 20.64 2.25
N GLU A 26 -2.79 21.55 2.36
CA GLU A 26 -1.58 21.32 3.14
C GLU A 26 -1.85 20.86 4.59
N LYS A 27 -2.93 21.35 5.20
CA LYS A 27 -3.24 21.07 6.61
C LYS A 27 -3.71 19.62 6.82
N ASN A 28 -4.57 19.09 5.92
CA ASN A 28 -5.09 17.73 6.04
C ASN A 28 -4.17 16.68 5.40
N MET A 29 -3.31 17.08 4.46
CA MET A 29 -2.32 16.19 3.85
C MET A 29 -1.06 16.00 4.70
N ARG A 30 -0.72 16.96 5.55
CA ARG A 30 0.52 16.97 6.35
C ARG A 30 0.75 15.69 7.14
N TYR A 31 -0.31 15.12 7.71
CA TYR A 31 -0.23 13.93 8.58
C TYR A 31 -0.87 12.69 7.96
N THR A 32 -1.14 12.70 6.66
CA THR A 32 -1.79 11.58 5.94
C THR A 32 -1.01 10.28 6.12
N MET A 33 0.33 10.35 6.06
CA MET A 33 1.20 9.18 6.26
C MET A 33 1.15 8.65 7.70
N CYS A 34 0.83 9.48 8.70
CA CYS A 34 0.62 9.02 10.07
C CYS A 34 -0.67 8.21 10.23
N ALA A 35 -1.65 8.44 9.36
CA ALA A 35 -2.90 7.67 9.35
C ALA A 35 -2.80 6.36 8.53
N PHE A 36 -1.72 6.17 7.75
CA PHE A 36 -1.55 5.01 6.89
C PHE A 36 -1.57 3.65 7.65
N PRO A 37 -1.03 3.50 8.86
CA PRO A 37 -1.16 2.28 9.66
C PRO A 37 -2.59 1.87 9.95
N LEU A 38 -3.56 2.80 9.99
CA LEU A 38 -4.97 2.49 10.19
C LEU A 38 -5.54 1.67 9.02
N ILE A 39 -5.05 1.88 7.80
CA ILE A 39 -5.42 1.07 6.64
C ILE A 39 -4.96 -0.37 6.85
N GLY A 40 -3.77 -0.58 7.41
CA GLY A 40 -3.29 -1.90 7.80
C GLY A 40 -4.21 -2.58 8.83
N ALA A 41 -4.70 -1.83 9.80
CA ALA A 41 -5.66 -2.34 10.78
C ALA A 41 -6.99 -2.76 10.14
N VAL A 42 -7.49 -1.98 9.17
CA VAL A 42 -8.73 -2.32 8.43
C VAL A 42 -8.53 -3.56 7.55
N ILE A 43 -7.40 -3.66 6.86
CA ILE A 43 -7.05 -4.88 6.09
C ILE A 43 -7.01 -6.09 7.02
N GLY A 44 -6.36 -5.96 8.18
CA GLY A 44 -6.28 -7.02 9.18
C GLY A 44 -7.64 -7.44 9.73
N ALA A 45 -8.51 -6.48 10.02
CA ALA A 45 -9.89 -6.75 10.44
C ALA A 45 -10.68 -7.49 9.36
N ALA A 46 -10.62 -7.06 8.11
CA ALA A 46 -11.26 -7.72 6.98
C ALA A 46 -10.71 -9.15 6.78
N TRP A 47 -9.40 -9.34 6.97
CA TRP A 47 -8.75 -10.64 6.92
C TRP A 47 -9.23 -11.56 8.06
N CYS A 48 -9.41 -11.03 9.26
CA CYS A 48 -9.99 -11.78 10.39
C CYS A 48 -11.44 -12.17 10.12
N VAL A 49 -12.24 -11.29 9.53
CA VAL A 49 -13.61 -11.62 9.12
C VAL A 49 -13.61 -12.76 8.10
N CYS A 50 -12.76 -12.67 7.07
CA CYS A 50 -12.60 -13.74 6.08
C CYS A 50 -12.21 -15.07 6.73
N GLY A 51 -11.29 -15.04 7.70
CA GLY A 51 -10.85 -16.22 8.45
C GLY A 51 -11.94 -16.87 9.31
N ALA A 52 -12.83 -16.06 9.88
CA ALA A 52 -13.93 -16.51 10.71
C ALA A 52 -15.11 -17.08 9.91
N LEU A 53 -15.23 -16.77 8.61
CA LEU A 53 -16.30 -17.28 7.76
C LEU A 53 -16.16 -18.79 7.56
N PRO A 54 -17.28 -19.55 7.49
CA PRO A 54 -17.30 -20.99 7.25
C PRO A 54 -17.04 -21.33 5.77
N LEU A 55 -15.91 -20.86 5.24
CA LEU A 55 -15.52 -21.07 3.85
C LEU A 55 -14.68 -22.34 3.70
N PRO A 56 -14.76 -23.05 2.55
CA PRO A 56 -13.81 -24.10 2.20
C PRO A 56 -12.38 -23.58 2.21
N GLY A 57 -11.41 -24.46 2.52
CA GLY A 57 -10.01 -24.07 2.71
C GLY A 57 -9.40 -23.27 1.54
N LEU A 58 -9.65 -23.70 0.30
CA LEU A 58 -9.16 -22.98 -0.89
C LEU A 58 -9.82 -21.62 -1.08
N ALA A 59 -11.14 -21.52 -0.82
CA ALA A 59 -11.84 -20.24 -0.90
C ALA A 59 -11.34 -19.26 0.18
N LYS A 60 -11.08 -19.76 1.38
CA LYS A 60 -10.49 -18.99 2.48
C LYS A 60 -9.08 -18.49 2.12
N ALA A 61 -8.25 -19.36 1.55
CA ALA A 61 -6.92 -19.00 1.08
C ALA A 61 -6.96 -17.91 -0.01
N ALA A 62 -7.88 -18.02 -0.95
CA ALA A 62 -8.11 -17.00 -1.96
C ALA A 62 -8.55 -15.67 -1.32
N GLY A 63 -9.47 -15.72 -0.35
CA GLY A 63 -9.88 -14.56 0.44
C GLY A 63 -8.69 -13.89 1.14
N PHE A 64 -7.84 -14.66 1.80
CA PHE A 64 -6.64 -14.15 2.47
C PHE A 64 -5.66 -13.46 1.52
N ALA A 65 -5.50 -13.97 0.31
CA ALA A 65 -4.66 -13.35 -0.71
C ALA A 65 -5.28 -12.09 -1.32
N LEU A 66 -6.62 -12.05 -1.47
CA LEU A 66 -7.31 -10.97 -2.19
C LEU A 66 -7.83 -9.83 -1.29
N VAL A 67 -8.10 -10.10 -0.01
CA VAL A 67 -8.58 -9.06 0.94
C VAL A 67 -7.69 -7.80 0.94
N PRO A 68 -6.35 -7.88 1.00
CA PRO A 68 -5.51 -6.69 0.93
C PRO A 68 -5.69 -5.91 -0.37
N VAL A 69 -5.88 -6.62 -1.49
CA VAL A 69 -6.07 -6.01 -2.82
C VAL A 69 -7.41 -5.27 -2.88
N TRP A 70 -8.49 -5.90 -2.43
CA TRP A 70 -9.83 -5.30 -2.44
C TRP A 70 -9.92 -4.08 -1.54
N VAL A 71 -9.32 -4.14 -0.35
CA VAL A 71 -9.32 -3.02 0.59
C VAL A 71 -8.51 -1.83 0.05
N THR A 72 -7.38 -2.10 -0.61
CA THR A 72 -6.50 -1.03 -1.14
C THR A 72 -6.84 -0.60 -2.57
N GLY A 73 -7.76 -1.30 -3.25
CA GLY A 73 -8.03 -1.07 -4.67
C GLY A 73 -6.85 -1.41 -5.58
N GLY A 74 -5.87 -2.17 -5.07
CA GLY A 74 -4.70 -2.59 -5.86
C GLY A 74 -3.58 -1.55 -6.02
N ILE A 75 -3.73 -0.32 -5.48
CA ILE A 75 -2.77 0.77 -5.69
C ILE A 75 -1.31 0.40 -5.36
N HIS A 76 -1.09 -0.47 -4.37
CA HIS A 76 0.26 -0.91 -4.00
C HIS A 76 0.82 -1.94 -4.97
N LEU A 77 -0.05 -2.79 -5.53
CA LEU A 77 0.33 -3.76 -6.57
C LEU A 77 0.59 -3.09 -7.90
N ASP A 78 -0.14 -2.02 -8.21
CA ASP A 78 0.11 -1.16 -9.36
C ASP A 78 1.53 -0.57 -9.30
N GLY A 79 1.88 0.09 -8.20
CA GLY A 79 3.25 0.59 -8.00
C GLY A 79 4.33 -0.50 -7.98
N TYR A 80 4.01 -1.70 -7.51
CA TYR A 80 4.90 -2.86 -7.58
C TYR A 80 5.10 -3.31 -9.05
N ALA A 81 4.03 -3.39 -9.82
CA ALA A 81 4.05 -3.75 -11.23
C ALA A 81 4.92 -2.80 -12.05
N ASP A 82 4.68 -1.49 -11.93
CA ASP A 82 5.46 -0.45 -12.58
C ASP A 82 6.95 -0.54 -12.23
N THR A 83 7.24 -0.76 -10.94
CA THR A 83 8.62 -0.92 -10.47
C THR A 83 9.28 -2.16 -11.06
N CYS A 84 8.55 -3.27 -11.17
CA CYS A 84 9.05 -4.50 -11.78
C CYS A 84 9.39 -4.31 -13.25
N ASP A 85 8.55 -3.63 -14.03
CA ASP A 85 8.83 -3.33 -15.43
C ASP A 85 10.05 -2.40 -15.57
N ALA A 86 10.11 -1.32 -14.78
CA ALA A 86 11.23 -0.40 -14.82
C ALA A 86 12.56 -1.07 -14.45
N LEU A 87 12.58 -1.92 -13.43
CA LEU A 87 13.79 -2.63 -13.00
C LEU A 87 14.20 -3.75 -13.95
N SER A 88 13.25 -4.38 -14.63
CA SER A 88 13.52 -5.44 -15.61
C SER A 88 14.01 -4.88 -16.96
N SER A 89 13.88 -3.59 -17.18
CA SER A 89 14.45 -2.94 -18.36
C SER A 89 15.98 -2.86 -18.26
N TYR A 90 16.65 -3.11 -19.38
CA TYR A 90 18.12 -2.94 -19.48
C TYR A 90 18.55 -1.49 -19.71
N GLY A 91 17.60 -0.53 -19.64
CA GLY A 91 17.86 0.88 -19.83
C GLY A 91 18.57 1.55 -18.66
N ASP A 92 19.11 2.73 -18.92
CA ASP A 92 19.66 3.63 -17.91
C ASP A 92 18.56 4.18 -16.96
N ARG A 93 18.96 5.03 -16.01
CA ARG A 93 18.02 5.64 -15.05
C ARG A 93 16.92 6.44 -15.75
N THR A 94 17.23 7.15 -16.83
CA THR A 94 16.29 7.98 -17.58
C THR A 94 15.18 7.11 -18.18
N LYS A 95 15.59 6.02 -18.84
CA LYS A 95 14.66 5.05 -19.43
C LYS A 95 13.77 4.38 -18.39
N LYS A 96 14.32 4.02 -17.23
CA LYS A 96 13.54 3.44 -16.12
C LYS A 96 12.51 4.42 -15.57
N LEU A 97 12.85 5.72 -15.48
CA LEU A 97 11.92 6.76 -15.07
C LEU A 97 10.84 7.05 -16.12
N GLU A 98 11.12 6.84 -17.41
CA GLU A 98 10.11 6.91 -18.48
C GLU A 98 9.11 5.76 -18.36
N ILE A 99 9.59 4.53 -18.16
CA ILE A 99 8.73 3.34 -17.97
C ILE A 99 7.80 3.56 -16.75
N LEU A 100 8.29 4.10 -15.65
CA LEU A 100 7.48 4.44 -14.48
C LEU A 100 6.40 5.53 -14.74
N LYS A 101 6.36 6.16 -15.91
CA LYS A 101 5.33 7.12 -16.31
C LYS A 101 4.41 6.58 -17.38
N ASP A 102 4.75 5.43 -17.96
CA ASP A 102 3.96 4.78 -18.99
C ASP A 102 2.70 4.17 -18.34
N PRO A 103 1.50 4.50 -18.80
CA PRO A 103 0.27 3.90 -18.28
C PRO A 103 0.06 2.45 -18.72
N HIS A 104 0.91 1.92 -19.59
CA HIS A 104 0.78 0.55 -20.10
C HIS A 104 1.56 -0.42 -19.21
N CYS A 105 0.92 -1.53 -18.88
CA CYS A 105 1.54 -2.62 -18.13
C CYS A 105 2.41 -3.47 -19.06
N GLY A 106 3.67 -3.64 -18.74
CA GLY A 106 4.59 -4.48 -19.50
C GLY A 106 4.53 -5.95 -19.10
N ALA A 107 5.18 -6.79 -19.89
CA ALA A 107 5.18 -8.24 -19.69
C ALA A 107 5.81 -8.67 -18.35
N PHE A 108 6.84 -7.97 -17.90
CA PHE A 108 7.51 -8.30 -16.63
C PHE A 108 6.64 -7.99 -15.41
N ALA A 109 5.86 -6.91 -15.44
CA ALA A 109 4.85 -6.63 -14.42
C ALA A 109 3.83 -7.78 -14.33
N VAL A 110 3.29 -8.23 -15.45
CA VAL A 110 2.33 -9.34 -15.49
C VAL A 110 2.93 -10.62 -14.91
N ILE A 111 4.15 -11.00 -15.34
CA ILE A 111 4.85 -12.19 -14.84
C ILE A 111 5.04 -12.09 -13.33
N ARG A 112 5.48 -10.94 -12.82
CA ARG A 112 5.72 -10.72 -11.39
C ARG A 112 4.43 -10.73 -10.58
N LEU A 113 3.35 -10.11 -11.08
CA LEU A 113 2.03 -10.15 -10.43
C LEU A 113 1.46 -11.56 -10.37
N CYS A 114 1.50 -12.31 -11.47
CA CYS A 114 1.06 -13.71 -11.48
C CYS A 114 1.87 -14.57 -10.49
N SER A 115 3.19 -14.40 -10.48
CA SER A 115 4.07 -15.10 -9.53
C SER A 115 3.76 -14.71 -8.07
N TYR A 116 3.53 -13.43 -7.80
CA TYR A 116 3.13 -12.93 -6.50
C TYR A 116 1.81 -13.55 -6.02
N PHE A 117 0.77 -13.51 -6.87
CA PHE A 117 -0.53 -14.07 -6.50
C PHE A 117 -0.48 -15.58 -6.29
N LEU A 118 0.22 -16.31 -7.17
CA LEU A 118 0.37 -17.76 -7.04
C LEU A 118 1.10 -18.13 -5.74
N ALA A 119 2.21 -17.44 -5.44
CA ALA A 119 2.98 -17.69 -4.23
C ALA A 119 2.15 -17.33 -2.97
N THR A 120 1.50 -16.16 -2.97
CA THR A 120 0.67 -15.72 -1.85
C THR A 120 -0.49 -16.68 -1.61
N PHE A 121 -1.19 -17.09 -2.67
CA PHE A 121 -2.27 -18.08 -2.55
C PHE A 121 -1.76 -19.40 -2.00
N ALA A 122 -0.64 -19.94 -2.53
CA ALA A 122 -0.07 -21.18 -2.04
C ALA A 122 0.31 -21.10 -0.56
N LEU A 123 0.93 -20.00 -0.12
CA LEU A 123 1.23 -19.78 1.30
C LEU A 123 -0.05 -19.67 2.14
N CYS A 124 -1.07 -18.99 1.65
CA CYS A 124 -2.35 -18.87 2.36
C CYS A 124 -3.08 -20.23 2.53
N THR A 125 -2.85 -21.21 1.67
CA THR A 125 -3.41 -22.56 1.87
C THR A 125 -2.85 -23.26 3.12
N CYS A 126 -1.66 -22.88 3.56
CA CYS A 126 -1.02 -23.43 4.76
C CYS A 126 -1.49 -22.74 6.05
N VAL A 127 -2.22 -21.63 5.95
CA VAL A 127 -2.65 -20.85 7.12
C VAL A 127 -3.84 -21.51 7.78
N ARG A 128 -3.70 -21.89 9.05
CA ARG A 128 -4.81 -22.24 9.93
C ARG A 128 -5.25 -21.00 10.68
N PHE A 129 -6.45 -20.50 10.38
CA PHE A 129 -6.99 -19.34 11.07
C PHE A 129 -7.29 -19.68 12.54
N THR A 130 -6.74 -18.85 13.43
CA THR A 130 -7.07 -18.77 14.84
C THR A 130 -7.17 -17.30 15.23
N PRO A 131 -7.90 -16.91 16.30
CA PRO A 131 -7.93 -15.51 16.76
C PRO A 131 -6.54 -14.93 17.01
N ARG A 132 -5.61 -15.74 17.54
CA ARG A 132 -4.23 -15.35 17.77
C ARG A 132 -3.48 -15.09 16.45
N ALA A 133 -3.65 -15.97 15.46
CA ALA A 133 -3.05 -15.78 14.14
C ALA A 133 -3.60 -14.52 13.47
N GLY A 134 -4.91 -14.27 13.58
CA GLY A 134 -5.55 -13.05 13.08
C GLY A 134 -4.99 -11.79 13.72
N ALA A 135 -4.83 -11.77 15.05
CA ALA A 135 -4.23 -10.64 15.77
C ALA A 135 -2.78 -10.39 15.33
N LEU A 136 -1.95 -11.44 15.25
CA LEU A 136 -0.55 -11.32 14.80
C LEU A 136 -0.47 -10.80 13.35
N TRP A 137 -1.32 -11.29 12.46
CA TRP A 137 -1.38 -10.84 11.08
C TRP A 137 -1.81 -9.38 10.97
N THR A 138 -2.82 -8.99 11.75
CA THR A 138 -3.25 -7.58 11.82
C THR A 138 -2.12 -6.67 12.28
N LEU A 139 -1.39 -7.06 13.33
CA LEU A 139 -0.23 -6.29 13.81
C LEU A 139 0.88 -6.21 12.76
N ALA A 140 1.13 -7.30 12.02
CA ALA A 140 2.11 -7.30 10.93
C ALA A 140 1.71 -6.33 9.80
N LEU A 141 0.43 -6.27 9.42
CA LEU A 141 -0.08 -5.33 8.43
C LEU A 141 -0.02 -3.87 8.90
N VAL A 142 -0.29 -3.61 10.17
CA VAL A 142 -0.12 -2.27 10.76
C VAL A 142 1.34 -1.86 10.74
N LEU A 143 2.24 -2.76 11.15
CA LEU A 143 3.68 -2.52 11.16
C LEU A 143 4.23 -2.28 9.75
N GLU A 144 3.79 -3.07 8.77
CA GLU A 144 4.17 -2.91 7.36
C GLU A 144 3.81 -1.51 6.86
N ARG A 145 2.58 -1.03 7.12
CA ARG A 145 2.15 0.31 6.73
C ARG A 145 2.91 1.42 7.48
N ALA A 146 3.22 1.20 8.76
CA ALA A 146 4.03 2.14 9.54
C ALA A 146 5.46 2.24 8.98
N LEU A 147 6.09 1.11 8.64
CA LEU A 147 7.42 1.08 8.03
C LEU A 147 7.42 1.69 6.63
N SER A 148 6.38 1.47 5.83
CA SER A 148 6.21 2.11 4.52
C SER A 148 6.10 3.64 4.65
N SER A 149 5.34 4.13 5.64
CA SER A 149 5.27 5.56 5.93
C SER A 149 6.62 6.14 6.33
N LEU A 150 7.34 5.43 7.19
CA LEU A 150 8.68 5.81 7.61
C LEU A 150 9.66 5.82 6.43
N ALA A 151 9.59 4.83 5.54
CA ALA A 151 10.41 4.77 4.35
C ALA A 151 10.16 5.97 3.43
N VAL A 152 8.89 6.31 3.16
CA VAL A 152 8.53 7.50 2.37
C VAL A 152 9.06 8.79 3.02
N ALA A 153 9.04 8.88 4.35
CA ALA A 153 9.53 10.05 5.07
C ALA A 153 11.07 10.14 5.17
N SER A 154 11.79 9.02 5.01
CA SER A 154 13.23 8.93 5.29
C SER A 154 14.10 8.79 4.05
N PHE A 155 13.61 8.12 3.00
CA PHE A 155 14.40 7.89 1.79
C PHE A 155 14.25 9.01 0.77
N PRO A 156 15.32 9.34 0.02
CA PRO A 156 15.24 10.30 -1.07
C PRO A 156 14.30 9.78 -2.17
N MET A 157 13.44 10.65 -2.66
CA MET A 157 12.48 10.30 -3.70
C MET A 157 13.15 10.17 -5.06
N ALA A 158 12.69 9.19 -5.85
CA ALA A 158 13.14 8.99 -7.23
C ALA A 158 12.61 10.08 -8.19
N LYS A 159 11.43 10.64 -7.87
CA LYS A 159 10.75 11.70 -8.65
C LYS A 159 10.33 12.84 -7.72
N ASN A 160 10.36 14.08 -8.22
CA ASN A 160 9.85 15.27 -7.50
C ASN A 160 8.39 15.58 -7.86
N THR A 161 7.68 14.66 -8.49
CA THR A 161 6.29 14.80 -8.94
C THR A 161 5.44 13.63 -8.45
N GLY A 162 4.13 13.85 -8.23
CA GLY A 162 3.19 12.84 -7.77
C GLY A 162 2.73 13.08 -6.33
N LEU A 163 1.99 12.14 -5.76
CA LEU A 163 1.39 12.27 -4.42
C LEU A 163 2.43 12.16 -3.28
N ALA A 164 3.45 11.33 -3.44
CA ALA A 164 4.49 11.15 -2.44
C ALA A 164 5.29 12.43 -2.13
N PRO A 165 5.73 13.25 -3.11
CA PRO A 165 6.36 14.54 -2.83
C PRO A 165 5.52 15.48 -1.99
N VAL A 166 4.22 15.55 -2.22
CA VAL A 166 3.32 16.43 -1.46
C VAL A 166 3.28 16.00 0.01
N SER A 167 3.14 14.72 0.28
CA SER A 167 3.16 14.20 1.65
C SER A 167 4.54 14.36 2.32
N TYR A 168 5.63 14.20 1.55
CA TYR A 168 7.01 14.30 2.04
C TYR A 168 7.40 15.73 2.42
N THR A 169 7.09 16.72 1.58
CA THR A 169 7.45 18.13 1.84
C THR A 169 6.80 18.67 3.11
N HIS A 170 5.70 18.07 3.55
CA HIS A 170 4.99 18.49 4.75
C HIS A 170 5.41 17.73 6.02
N LEU A 171 6.08 16.57 5.88
CA LEU A 171 6.62 15.79 7.00
C LEU A 171 8.05 16.20 7.39
N THR A 172 8.84 16.69 6.45
CA THR A 172 10.18 17.19 6.76
C THR A 172 10.06 18.56 7.41
N LEU A 173 10.30 18.60 8.71
CA LEU A 173 10.57 19.85 9.43
C LEU A 173 11.67 20.65 8.73
N PRO A 174 11.65 21.99 8.81
CA PRO A 174 12.60 22.88 8.11
C PRO A 174 14.05 22.80 8.66
N THR A 175 14.48 21.67 9.16
CA THR A 175 15.82 21.45 9.72
C THR A 175 16.91 21.19 8.67
N LYS A 176 16.61 21.25 7.36
CA LYS A 176 17.61 21.22 6.29
C LYS A 176 17.87 22.59 5.66
N ARG A 177 18.01 23.61 6.47
CA ARG A 177 18.69 24.87 6.08
C ARG A 177 19.77 25.19 7.10
N ILE A 178 20.73 24.30 7.25
CA ILE A 178 22.06 24.63 7.79
C ILE A 178 23.04 23.76 7.00
N VAL A 179 23.48 24.26 5.91
CA VAL A 179 24.83 24.36 5.35
C VAL A 179 24.73 25.19 4.09
#